data_8b0992f0714d17ff220d0dd99201713c
#
_entry.id   8b0992f0714d17ff220d0dd99201713c
#
_cell.length_a   1.000
_cell.length_b   1.000
_cell.length_c   1.000
_cell.angle_alpha   90.00
_cell.angle_beta   90.00
_cell.angle_gamma   90.00
#
_symmetry.space_group_name_H-M   'P 1'
#
loop_
_entity.id
_entity.type
_entity.pdbx_description
1 polymer ?
#
loop_
_entity_poly.entity_id
_entity_poly.type
_entity_poly.pdbx_seq_one_letter_code
_entity_poly.pdbx_strand_id
1 'polypeptide(L)'
;MNALTCEVLSAGYSHHTKPFQVASRKGLRNYLIRFQTEGRCRALVGDELMLIQPGDLLLYKPTDRYELRVDAEEQANGELAVFSGDYYFFCQGSWLDEWWSKSPKPQKAHIPLSEDILNLCRHAALEQQRVKGRSKEISEYYLRILCLSIERILSEQAFYSKKGKSFLAVQMKSYIEEHALTPLKLEEVARHVGLSVSRAVHLFKSIFGQSIMQYTLQIRLSIARERILFSKMSLEQIAEASGFNSYTYFYRMFRARYGMSPKEYRNADSELEE
;
A
#
# COMPACT_ATOMS: atom_id res chain seq x y z
N MET A 1 24.97 -24.65 -0.34
CA MET A 1 24.23 -23.58 -1.03
C MET A 1 24.59 -22.27 -0.35
N ASN A 2 25.26 -21.35 -1.06
CA ASN A 2 25.56 -20.03 -0.50
C ASN A 2 24.24 -19.31 -0.21
N ALA A 3 24.09 -18.77 1.02
CA ALA A 3 22.91 -17.97 1.35
C ALA A 3 22.84 -16.75 0.42
N LEU A 4 21.64 -16.50 -0.13
CA LEU A 4 21.40 -15.33 -0.99
C LEU A 4 21.52 -14.05 -0.17
N THR A 5 22.39 -13.15 -0.57
CA THR A 5 22.65 -11.88 0.12
C THR A 5 21.63 -10.83 -0.28
N CYS A 6 21.21 -10.00 0.69
CA CYS A 6 20.32 -8.88 0.48
C CYS A 6 20.74 -7.76 1.43
N GLU A 7 21.19 -6.62 0.92
CA GLU A 7 21.75 -5.56 1.73
C GLU A 7 21.15 -4.21 1.38
N VAL A 8 20.73 -3.45 2.41
CA VAL A 8 20.36 -2.04 2.29
C VAL A 8 21.60 -1.20 2.51
N LEU A 9 22.04 -0.51 1.46
CA LEU A 9 23.22 0.37 1.51
C LEU A 9 22.85 1.73 2.14
N SER A 10 21.72 2.29 1.71
CA SER A 10 21.16 3.53 2.20
C SER A 10 19.66 3.54 2.03
N ALA A 11 18.93 3.99 3.02
CA ALA A 11 17.50 4.22 2.94
C ALA A 11 17.10 5.41 3.80
N GLY A 12 16.03 6.07 3.41
CA GLY A 12 15.49 7.21 4.12
C GLY A 12 14.24 7.77 3.48
N TYR A 13 13.78 8.86 4.08
CA TYR A 13 12.73 9.70 3.54
C TYR A 13 13.36 11.01 3.07
N SER A 14 13.23 11.33 1.79
CA SER A 14 13.64 12.61 1.22
C SER A 14 12.46 13.57 1.26
N HIS A 15 12.69 14.77 1.78
CA HIS A 15 11.73 15.86 1.74
C HIS A 15 12.39 17.11 1.15
N HIS A 16 11.86 17.59 0.04
CA HIS A 16 12.40 18.73 -0.69
C HIS A 16 11.45 19.91 -0.61
N THR A 17 11.96 21.01 -0.07
CA THR A 17 11.33 22.35 -0.02
C THR A 17 12.07 23.37 -0.85
N LYS A 18 13.14 22.96 -1.55
CA LYS A 18 13.93 23.74 -2.50
C LYS A 18 14.18 22.93 -3.76
N PRO A 19 14.39 23.57 -4.91
CA PRO A 19 14.74 22.87 -6.15
C PRO A 19 15.93 21.93 -5.92
N PHE A 20 15.81 20.71 -6.45
CA PHE A 20 16.82 19.68 -6.28
C PHE A 20 16.99 18.89 -7.59
N GLN A 21 18.22 18.56 -7.92
CA GLN A 21 18.54 17.72 -9.06
C GLN A 21 19.68 16.77 -8.74
N VAL A 22 19.54 15.53 -9.16
CA VAL A 22 20.59 14.52 -9.11
C VAL A 22 20.51 13.68 -10.38
N ALA A 23 21.68 13.30 -10.92
CA ALA A 23 21.77 12.47 -12.11
C ALA A 23 22.94 11.48 -12.04
N SER A 24 22.71 10.27 -12.53
CA SER A 24 23.74 9.25 -12.79
C SER A 24 23.72 8.87 -14.28
N ARG A 25 24.41 9.67 -15.11
CA ARG A 25 24.43 9.49 -16.58
C ARG A 25 25.12 8.19 -17.02
N LYS A 26 26.06 7.69 -16.21
CA LYS A 26 26.80 6.42 -16.47
C LYS A 26 26.04 5.19 -15.96
N GLY A 27 24.85 5.38 -15.39
CA GLY A 27 24.05 4.34 -14.75
C GLY A 27 24.31 4.21 -13.26
N LEU A 28 23.36 3.65 -12.55
CA LEU A 28 23.45 3.34 -11.13
C LEU A 28 24.39 2.15 -10.90
N ARG A 29 25.06 2.11 -9.76
CA ARG A 29 25.88 0.97 -9.34
C ARG A 29 25.06 -0.11 -8.63
N ASN A 30 23.94 0.28 -8.04
CA ASN A 30 23.10 -0.54 -7.16
C ASN A 30 21.65 -0.44 -7.59
N TYR A 31 20.81 -1.31 -7.07
CA TYR A 31 19.37 -1.20 -7.19
C TYR A 31 18.88 0.05 -6.45
N LEU A 32 17.89 0.72 -7.01
CA LEU A 32 17.20 1.84 -6.36
C LEU A 32 15.69 1.62 -6.44
N ILE A 33 15.05 1.61 -5.29
CA ILE A 33 13.60 1.62 -5.13
C ILE A 33 13.22 2.99 -4.57
N ARG A 34 12.32 3.72 -5.24
CA ARG A 34 11.77 4.99 -4.75
C ARG A 34 10.26 4.93 -4.76
N PHE A 35 9.64 5.45 -3.73
CA PHE A 35 8.19 5.52 -3.60
C PHE A 35 7.76 6.94 -3.26
N GLN A 36 7.16 7.63 -4.23
CA GLN A 36 6.66 8.98 -4.06
C GLN A 36 5.41 8.96 -3.17
N THR A 37 5.42 9.75 -2.11
CA THR A 37 4.32 9.81 -1.13
C THR A 37 3.63 11.16 -1.09
N GLU A 38 4.37 12.24 -1.39
CA GLU A 38 3.87 13.62 -1.32
C GLU A 38 4.42 14.45 -2.46
N GLY A 39 3.66 15.46 -2.88
CA GLY A 39 4.07 16.42 -3.90
C GLY A 39 4.45 15.76 -5.22
N ARG A 40 5.33 16.43 -6.00
CA ARG A 40 5.68 15.99 -7.35
C ARG A 40 7.17 16.15 -7.61
N CYS A 41 7.68 15.32 -8.52
CA CYS A 41 9.02 15.48 -9.10
C CYS A 41 9.01 14.97 -10.55
N ARG A 42 10.14 15.08 -11.25
CA ARG A 42 10.37 14.41 -12.53
C ARG A 42 11.49 13.41 -12.37
N ALA A 43 11.34 12.23 -12.98
CA ALA A 43 12.38 11.22 -13.00
C ALA A 43 12.56 10.64 -14.39
N LEU A 44 13.79 10.22 -14.71
CA LEU A 44 14.10 9.56 -15.97
C LEU A 44 13.51 8.15 -15.95
N VAL A 45 12.57 7.89 -16.86
CA VAL A 45 11.95 6.57 -17.08
C VAL A 45 12.19 6.20 -18.55
N GLY A 46 12.96 5.15 -18.78
CA GLY A 46 13.50 4.92 -20.13
C GLY A 46 14.43 6.05 -20.54
N ASP A 47 14.04 6.77 -21.57
CA ASP A 47 14.79 7.92 -22.11
C ASP A 47 14.07 9.27 -21.89
N GLU A 48 12.94 9.29 -21.16
CA GLU A 48 12.11 10.46 -20.96
C GLU A 48 12.03 10.88 -19.49
N LEU A 49 12.04 12.20 -19.24
CA LEU A 49 11.75 12.78 -17.93
C LEU A 49 10.25 12.83 -17.71
N MET A 50 9.74 11.85 -16.95
CA MET A 50 8.31 11.73 -16.64
C MET A 50 7.94 12.42 -15.33
N LEU A 51 6.71 12.92 -15.27
CA LEU A 51 6.13 13.41 -14.02
C LEU A 51 5.87 12.24 -13.07
N ILE A 52 6.29 12.42 -11.82
CA ILE A 52 6.12 11.48 -10.71
C ILE A 52 5.23 12.14 -9.67
N GLN A 53 4.22 11.42 -9.22
CA GLN A 53 3.21 11.90 -8.28
C GLN A 53 2.97 10.87 -7.17
N PRO A 54 2.27 11.23 -6.07
CA PRO A 54 2.00 10.31 -4.97
C PRO A 54 1.40 8.99 -5.45
N GLY A 55 1.94 7.86 -4.95
CA GLY A 55 1.62 6.51 -5.40
C GLY A 55 2.51 5.98 -6.52
N ASP A 56 3.37 6.81 -7.12
CA ASP A 56 4.32 6.32 -8.13
C ASP A 56 5.52 5.65 -7.47
N LEU A 57 5.76 4.42 -7.87
CA LEU A 57 6.92 3.60 -7.53
C LEU A 57 7.91 3.64 -8.68
N LEU A 58 9.17 3.91 -8.37
CA LEU A 58 10.28 3.88 -9.32
C LEU A 58 11.24 2.74 -8.97
N LEU A 59 11.57 1.92 -9.95
CA LEU A 59 12.45 0.76 -9.83
C LEU A 59 13.58 0.86 -10.84
N TYR A 60 14.82 0.94 -10.35
CA TYR A 60 16.03 0.97 -11.17
C TYR A 60 16.98 -0.16 -10.79
N LYS A 61 17.53 -0.82 -11.77
CA LYS A 61 18.59 -1.82 -11.59
C LYS A 61 19.97 -1.21 -11.83
N PRO A 62 21.05 -1.90 -11.43
CA PRO A 62 22.41 -1.52 -11.84
C PRO A 62 22.48 -1.27 -13.35
N THR A 63 23.24 -0.26 -13.74
CA THR A 63 23.42 0.25 -15.12
C THR A 63 22.29 1.11 -15.69
N ASP A 64 21.09 1.14 -15.09
CA ASP A 64 20.04 2.05 -15.52
C ASP A 64 20.48 3.50 -15.31
N ARG A 65 20.29 4.34 -16.32
CA ARG A 65 20.48 5.79 -16.19
C ARG A 65 19.43 6.33 -15.22
N TYR A 66 19.84 7.27 -14.40
CA TYR A 66 18.99 7.85 -13.38
C TYR A 66 19.10 9.36 -13.38
N GLU A 67 17.97 10.02 -13.36
CA GLU A 67 17.85 11.46 -13.11
C GLU A 67 16.58 11.74 -12.32
N LEU A 68 16.68 12.61 -11.32
CA LEU A 68 15.57 13.12 -10.56
C LEU A 68 15.67 14.64 -10.52
N ARG A 69 14.55 15.31 -10.78
CA ARG A 69 14.40 16.76 -10.66
C ARG A 69 13.18 17.10 -9.83
N VAL A 70 13.36 17.96 -8.86
CA VAL A 70 12.30 18.60 -8.09
C VAL A 70 12.36 20.09 -8.42
N ASP A 71 11.38 20.55 -9.18
CA ASP A 71 11.28 21.94 -9.63
C ASP A 71 10.27 22.69 -8.76
N ALA A 72 10.33 24.04 -8.82
CA ALA A 72 9.28 24.87 -8.25
C ALA A 72 8.03 24.79 -9.15
N GLU A 73 6.86 24.63 -8.56
CA GLU A 73 5.57 24.61 -9.23
C GLU A 73 4.72 25.80 -8.75
N GLU A 74 3.97 26.40 -9.66
CA GLU A 74 3.04 27.46 -9.35
C GLU A 74 1.83 26.89 -8.62
N GLN A 75 1.55 27.42 -7.44
CA GLN A 75 0.40 27.06 -6.60
C GLN A 75 -0.84 27.85 -7.02
N ALA A 76 -2.01 27.42 -6.54
CA ALA A 76 -3.28 28.09 -6.84
C ALA A 76 -3.34 29.59 -6.44
N ASN A 77 -2.47 30.02 -5.56
CA ASN A 77 -2.30 31.41 -5.10
C ASN A 77 -1.29 32.21 -5.95
N GLY A 78 -0.70 31.61 -7.01
CA GLY A 78 0.32 32.22 -7.85
C GLY A 78 1.75 32.21 -7.28
N GLU A 79 1.96 31.62 -6.10
CA GLU A 79 3.31 31.47 -5.52
C GLU A 79 4.01 30.23 -6.06
N LEU A 80 5.34 30.35 -6.26
CA LEU A 80 6.17 29.22 -6.61
C LEU A 80 6.57 28.48 -5.33
N ALA A 81 6.20 27.20 -5.22
CA ALA A 81 6.56 26.35 -4.12
C ALA A 81 7.23 25.05 -4.61
N VAL A 82 8.12 24.53 -3.79
CA VAL A 82 8.74 23.22 -3.98
C VAL A 82 8.23 22.29 -2.88
N PHE A 83 7.59 21.22 -3.29
CA PHE A 83 7.09 20.22 -2.36
C PHE A 83 7.17 18.83 -2.98
N SER A 84 8.04 17.97 -2.43
CA SER A 84 8.18 16.60 -2.85
C SER A 84 8.68 15.74 -1.70
N GLY A 85 8.03 14.58 -1.46
CA GLY A 85 8.42 13.64 -0.43
C GLY A 85 8.37 12.21 -0.95
N ASP A 86 9.44 11.44 -0.71
CA ASP A 86 9.56 10.05 -1.14
C ASP A 86 10.44 9.21 -0.21
N TYR A 87 10.12 7.93 -0.12
CA TYR A 87 11.05 6.93 0.44
C TYR A 87 12.00 6.45 -0.65
N TYR A 88 13.28 6.25 -0.29
CA TYR A 88 14.29 5.68 -1.18
C TYR A 88 15.09 4.58 -0.49
N PHE A 89 15.51 3.58 -1.29
CA PHE A 89 16.30 2.44 -0.85
C PHE A 89 17.35 2.13 -1.91
N PHE A 90 18.62 2.40 -1.61
CA PHE A 90 19.75 1.87 -2.36
C PHE A 90 20.11 0.52 -1.77
N CYS A 91 20.14 -0.51 -2.61
CA CYS A 91 20.30 -1.87 -2.15
C CYS A 91 21.09 -2.72 -3.14
N GLN A 92 21.62 -3.86 -2.67
CA GLN A 92 22.40 -4.80 -3.47
C GLN A 92 22.27 -6.23 -2.96
N GLY A 93 22.71 -7.20 -3.77
CA GLY A 93 22.86 -8.59 -3.36
C GLY A 93 22.16 -9.59 -4.28
N SER A 94 22.64 -10.84 -4.24
CA SER A 94 22.20 -11.92 -5.11
C SER A 94 20.71 -12.26 -4.99
N TRP A 95 20.11 -12.01 -3.82
CA TRP A 95 18.68 -12.17 -3.66
C TRP A 95 17.88 -11.15 -4.49
N LEU A 96 18.37 -9.90 -4.57
CA LEU A 96 17.75 -8.87 -5.42
C LEU A 96 17.91 -9.19 -6.91
N ASP A 97 19.07 -9.73 -7.31
CA ASP A 97 19.29 -10.19 -8.69
C ASP A 97 18.26 -11.28 -9.07
N GLU A 98 18.03 -12.24 -8.15
CA GLU A 98 17.01 -13.27 -8.34
C GLU A 98 15.60 -12.68 -8.35
N TRP A 99 15.24 -11.80 -7.39
CA TRP A 99 13.93 -11.15 -7.34
C TRP A 99 13.65 -10.35 -8.61
N TRP A 100 14.66 -9.65 -9.13
CA TRP A 100 14.52 -8.85 -10.35
C TRP A 100 14.33 -9.73 -11.60
N SER A 101 14.95 -10.89 -11.63
CA SER A 101 14.86 -11.82 -12.77
C SER A 101 13.54 -12.59 -12.83
N LYS A 102 12.81 -12.73 -11.72
CA LYS A 102 11.56 -13.53 -11.63
C LYS A 102 10.43 -12.98 -12.49
N SER A 103 10.34 -11.67 -12.65
CA SER A 103 9.29 -11.02 -13.44
C SER A 103 9.75 -9.66 -13.97
N PRO A 104 9.21 -9.17 -15.10
CA PRO A 104 9.51 -7.83 -15.59
C PRO A 104 9.16 -6.78 -14.53
N LYS A 105 10.11 -5.90 -14.21
CA LYS A 105 9.94 -4.76 -13.31
C LYS A 105 9.87 -3.49 -14.15
N PRO A 106 8.69 -2.83 -14.24
CA PRO A 106 8.60 -1.54 -14.91
C PRO A 106 9.41 -0.50 -14.12
N GLN A 107 10.12 0.39 -14.80
CA GLN A 107 10.85 1.48 -14.12
C GLN A 107 9.91 2.43 -13.39
N LYS A 108 8.68 2.58 -13.86
CA LYS A 108 7.61 3.31 -13.19
C LYS A 108 6.36 2.45 -13.11
N ALA A 109 5.78 2.36 -11.92
CA ALA A 109 4.46 1.78 -11.66
C ALA A 109 3.68 2.68 -10.72
N HIS A 110 2.36 2.64 -10.77
CA HIS A 110 1.52 3.30 -9.77
C HIS A 110 0.98 2.24 -8.82
N ILE A 111 1.22 2.39 -7.52
CA ILE A 111 0.73 1.50 -6.47
C ILE A 111 -0.03 2.30 -5.41
N PRO A 112 -1.07 1.72 -4.77
CA PRO A 112 -1.82 2.42 -3.73
C PRO A 112 -0.91 2.85 -2.57
N LEU A 113 -1.15 4.05 -2.03
CA LEU A 113 -0.55 4.55 -0.80
C LEU A 113 -1.24 3.89 0.43
N SER A 114 -1.16 2.56 0.53
CA SER A 114 -1.73 1.85 1.68
C SER A 114 -0.85 2.03 2.93
N GLU A 115 -1.48 2.01 4.11
CA GLU A 115 -0.75 2.10 5.38
C GLU A 115 0.30 1.00 5.52
N ASP A 116 0.03 -0.21 5.03
CA ASP A 116 0.95 -1.35 5.08
C ASP A 116 2.26 -1.05 4.35
N ILE A 117 2.18 -0.56 3.10
CA ILE A 117 3.37 -0.21 2.32
C ILE A 117 4.11 0.98 2.94
N LEU A 118 3.38 2.01 3.39
CA LEU A 118 3.98 3.18 4.04
C LEU A 118 4.68 2.81 5.34
N ASN A 119 4.08 1.94 6.16
CA ASN A 119 4.69 1.44 7.40
C ASN A 119 5.92 0.59 7.13
N LEU A 120 5.90 -0.29 6.11
CA LEU A 120 7.10 -1.04 5.70
C LEU A 120 8.23 -0.10 5.27
N CYS A 121 7.96 0.90 4.44
CA CYS A 121 8.94 1.89 4.02
C CYS A 121 9.50 2.67 5.22
N ARG A 122 8.62 3.10 6.12
CA ARG A 122 9.00 3.85 7.33
C ARG A 122 9.90 3.02 8.24
N HIS A 123 9.52 1.79 8.55
CA HIS A 123 10.31 0.92 9.43
C HIS A 123 11.66 0.57 8.83
N ALA A 124 11.72 0.27 7.52
CA ALA A 124 12.97 0.01 6.82
C ALA A 124 13.90 1.23 6.83
N ALA A 125 13.37 2.45 6.62
CA ALA A 125 14.12 3.69 6.66
C ALA A 125 14.62 4.00 8.09
N LEU A 126 13.76 3.85 9.11
CA LEU A 126 14.10 4.08 10.50
C LEU A 126 15.18 3.12 11.01
N GLU A 127 15.12 1.84 10.61
CA GLU A 127 16.15 0.87 10.98
C GLU A 127 17.52 1.25 10.41
N GLN A 128 17.57 1.80 9.20
CA GLN A 128 18.81 2.31 8.60
C GLN A 128 19.38 3.54 9.30
N GLN A 129 18.53 4.38 9.88
CA GLN A 129 18.92 5.62 10.56
C GLN A 129 19.31 5.41 12.03
N ARG A 130 19.15 4.20 12.59
CA ARG A 130 19.51 3.90 13.98
C ARG A 130 21.01 4.11 14.21
N VAL A 131 21.36 4.98 15.12
CA VAL A 131 22.74 5.26 15.51
C VAL A 131 23.31 4.13 16.38
N LYS A 132 22.45 3.54 17.25
CA LYS A 132 22.82 2.40 18.11
C LYS A 132 21.85 1.25 17.89
N GLY A 133 22.37 0.02 17.86
CA GLY A 133 21.55 -1.20 17.75
C GLY A 133 20.96 -1.44 16.36
N ARG A 134 21.50 -0.81 15.30
CA ARG A 134 21.12 -1.14 13.92
C ARG A 134 21.42 -2.60 13.63
N SER A 135 20.42 -3.34 13.16
CA SER A 135 20.56 -4.72 12.74
C SER A 135 20.56 -4.83 11.21
N LYS A 136 21.64 -5.38 10.64
CA LYS A 136 21.68 -5.67 9.21
C LYS A 136 20.60 -6.70 8.83
N GLU A 137 20.38 -7.68 9.68
CA GLU A 137 19.38 -8.73 9.47
C GLU A 137 17.96 -8.17 9.45
N ILE A 138 17.60 -7.30 10.40
CA ILE A 138 16.29 -6.64 10.40
C ILE A 138 16.09 -5.78 9.13
N SER A 139 17.13 -5.03 8.74
CA SER A 139 17.10 -4.23 7.49
C SER A 139 16.90 -5.10 6.26
N GLU A 140 17.54 -6.27 6.20
CA GLU A 140 17.39 -7.24 5.14
C GLU A 140 15.96 -7.80 5.08
N TYR A 141 15.37 -8.19 6.21
CA TYR A 141 13.99 -8.68 6.25
C TYR A 141 13.00 -7.62 5.82
N TYR A 142 13.12 -6.38 6.27
CA TYR A 142 12.27 -5.29 5.80
C TYR A 142 12.36 -5.09 4.28
N LEU A 143 13.57 -5.10 3.71
CA LEU A 143 13.75 -4.98 2.27
C LEU A 143 13.12 -6.15 1.51
N ARG A 144 13.31 -7.37 1.97
CA ARG A 144 12.70 -8.57 1.37
C ARG A 144 11.17 -8.51 1.41
N ILE A 145 10.59 -8.15 2.57
CA ILE A 145 9.13 -8.01 2.70
C ILE A 145 8.63 -6.91 1.77
N LEU A 146 9.30 -5.77 1.69
CA LEU A 146 8.93 -4.67 0.79
C LEU A 146 8.94 -5.13 -0.68
N CYS A 147 10.02 -5.77 -1.12
CA CYS A 147 10.15 -6.30 -2.48
C CYS A 147 9.07 -7.32 -2.83
N LEU A 148 8.77 -8.26 -1.91
CA LEU A 148 7.73 -9.28 -2.10
C LEU A 148 6.32 -8.65 -2.11
N SER A 149 6.07 -7.62 -1.30
CA SER A 149 4.81 -6.88 -1.31
C SER A 149 4.62 -6.12 -2.63
N ILE A 150 5.67 -5.46 -3.13
CA ILE A 150 5.68 -4.81 -4.45
C ILE A 150 5.41 -5.85 -5.55
N GLU A 151 6.09 -6.99 -5.52
CA GLU A 151 5.89 -8.07 -6.50
C GLU A 151 4.44 -8.53 -6.55
N ARG A 152 3.84 -8.76 -5.39
CA ARG A 152 2.43 -9.16 -5.29
C ARG A 152 1.51 -8.12 -5.92
N ILE A 153 1.67 -6.83 -5.58
CA ILE A 153 0.85 -5.75 -6.11
C ILE A 153 1.01 -5.64 -7.64
N LEU A 154 2.26 -5.67 -8.15
CA LEU A 154 2.51 -5.59 -9.59
C LEU A 154 1.95 -6.79 -10.34
N SER A 155 2.04 -8.00 -9.77
CA SER A 155 1.50 -9.23 -10.35
C SER A 155 -0.03 -9.19 -10.41
N GLU A 156 -0.67 -8.73 -9.36
CA GLU A 156 -2.12 -8.51 -9.31
C GLU A 156 -2.55 -7.49 -10.37
N GLN A 157 -1.87 -6.34 -10.46
CA GLN A 157 -2.16 -5.33 -11.47
C GLN A 157 -1.98 -5.85 -12.91
N ALA A 158 -0.90 -6.61 -13.17
CA ALA A 158 -0.65 -7.22 -14.49
C ALA A 158 -1.71 -8.27 -14.86
N PHE A 159 -2.16 -9.07 -13.88
CA PHE A 159 -3.25 -10.02 -14.08
C PHE A 159 -4.56 -9.31 -14.45
N TYR A 160 -4.86 -8.18 -13.77
CA TYR A 160 -6.09 -7.43 -13.98
C TYR A 160 -6.03 -6.51 -15.20
N SER A 161 -4.88 -5.97 -15.58
CA SER A 161 -4.72 -5.13 -16.78
C SER A 161 -4.98 -5.91 -18.07
N LYS A 162 -4.62 -7.20 -18.12
CA LYS A 162 -4.94 -8.09 -19.24
C LYS A 162 -6.45 -8.33 -19.41
N LYS A 163 -7.28 -8.06 -18.40
CA LYS A 163 -8.72 -8.26 -18.39
C LYS A 163 -9.57 -6.98 -18.31
N GLY A 164 -9.01 -5.78 -18.42
CA GLY A 164 -9.70 -4.48 -18.47
C GLY A 164 -10.75 -4.26 -17.36
N LYS A 165 -11.85 -4.99 -17.40
CA LYS A 165 -12.95 -4.93 -16.41
C LYS A 165 -12.50 -5.36 -15.00
N SER A 166 -11.56 -6.29 -14.89
CA SER A 166 -11.07 -6.79 -13.60
C SER A 166 -10.21 -5.77 -12.87
N PHE A 167 -9.50 -4.90 -13.57
CA PHE A 167 -8.71 -3.83 -12.96
C PHE A 167 -9.59 -2.83 -12.19
N LEU A 168 -10.69 -2.37 -12.81
CA LEU A 168 -11.64 -1.47 -12.15
C LEU A 168 -12.28 -2.11 -10.92
N ALA A 169 -12.56 -3.42 -10.98
CA ALA A 169 -13.11 -4.15 -9.82
C ALA A 169 -12.12 -4.20 -8.65
N VAL A 170 -10.83 -4.36 -8.92
CA VAL A 170 -9.78 -4.34 -7.88
C VAL A 170 -9.59 -2.95 -7.30
N GLN A 171 -9.62 -1.91 -8.12
CA GLN A 171 -9.59 -0.53 -7.59
C GLN A 171 -10.79 -0.27 -6.67
N MET A 172 -11.99 -0.73 -7.04
CA MET A 172 -13.16 -0.66 -6.15
C MET A 172 -12.92 -1.41 -4.84
N LYS A 173 -12.33 -2.62 -4.91
CA LYS A 173 -12.01 -3.43 -3.74
C LYS A 173 -11.07 -2.70 -2.78
N SER A 174 -9.95 -2.16 -3.28
CA SER A 174 -9.00 -1.39 -2.46
C SER A 174 -9.66 -0.17 -1.82
N TYR A 175 -10.46 0.59 -2.60
CA TYR A 175 -11.20 1.73 -2.06
C TYR A 175 -12.16 1.33 -0.92
N ILE A 176 -12.87 0.19 -1.08
CA ILE A 176 -13.76 -0.33 -0.04
C ILE A 176 -12.98 -0.73 1.21
N GLU A 177 -11.82 -1.39 1.06
CA GLU A 177 -10.97 -1.80 2.18
C GLU A 177 -10.49 -0.60 3.00
N GLU A 178 -10.07 0.47 2.34
CA GLU A 178 -9.61 1.72 2.97
C GLU A 178 -10.74 2.47 3.69
N HIS A 179 -11.99 2.38 3.18
CA HIS A 179 -13.12 3.15 3.69
C HIS A 179 -14.18 2.30 4.40
N ALA A 180 -13.92 1.01 4.64
CA ALA A 180 -14.91 0.08 5.19
C ALA A 180 -15.47 0.51 6.56
N LEU A 181 -14.64 1.15 7.39
CA LEU A 181 -15.02 1.54 8.76
C LEU A 181 -15.77 2.87 8.86
N THR A 182 -15.86 3.61 7.76
CA THR A 182 -16.60 4.86 7.65
C THR A 182 -17.93 4.65 6.91
N PRO A 183 -18.86 5.63 6.93
CA PRO A 183 -20.04 5.57 6.07
C PRO A 183 -19.67 5.50 4.60
N LEU A 184 -19.75 4.32 4.01
CA LEU A 184 -19.41 4.06 2.60
C LEU A 184 -20.66 4.15 1.72
N LYS A 185 -20.62 5.00 0.68
CA LYS A 185 -21.69 5.14 -0.31
C LYS A 185 -21.28 4.50 -1.64
N LEU A 186 -22.23 3.85 -2.31
CA LEU A 186 -21.98 3.22 -3.61
C LEU A 186 -21.56 4.24 -4.68
N GLU A 187 -22.05 5.46 -4.59
CA GLU A 187 -21.72 6.59 -5.46
C GLU A 187 -20.24 6.96 -5.37
N GLU A 188 -19.65 6.88 -4.19
CA GLU A 188 -18.23 7.18 -3.95
C GLU A 188 -17.34 6.11 -4.58
N VAL A 189 -17.68 4.84 -4.36
CA VAL A 189 -16.99 3.70 -4.98
C VAL A 189 -17.05 3.78 -6.51
N ALA A 190 -18.23 4.07 -7.06
CA ALA A 190 -18.42 4.19 -8.51
C ALA A 190 -17.65 5.37 -9.10
N ARG A 191 -17.65 6.52 -8.42
CA ARG A 191 -16.92 7.72 -8.82
C ARG A 191 -15.42 7.49 -8.82
N HIS A 192 -14.90 6.77 -7.82
CA HIS A 192 -13.47 6.45 -7.72
C HIS A 192 -12.92 5.73 -8.96
N VAL A 193 -13.74 4.90 -9.60
CA VAL A 193 -13.35 4.16 -10.81
C VAL A 193 -13.94 4.71 -12.11
N GLY A 194 -14.57 5.88 -12.07
CA GLY A 194 -15.16 6.53 -13.25
C GLY A 194 -16.34 5.78 -13.87
N LEU A 195 -17.11 5.02 -13.07
CA LEU A 195 -18.26 4.26 -13.51
C LEU A 195 -19.58 4.82 -12.96
N SER A 196 -20.71 4.53 -13.62
CA SER A 196 -22.02 4.69 -13.01
C SER A 196 -22.20 3.64 -11.89
N VAL A 197 -23.03 3.95 -10.89
CA VAL A 197 -23.32 3.05 -9.75
C VAL A 197 -23.75 1.66 -10.23
N SER A 198 -24.68 1.61 -11.19
CA SER A 198 -25.16 0.34 -11.75
C SER A 198 -24.02 -0.49 -12.37
N ARG A 199 -23.15 0.14 -13.17
CA ARG A 199 -22.00 -0.56 -13.78
C ARG A 199 -20.99 -1.03 -12.73
N ALA A 200 -20.71 -0.22 -11.72
CA ALA A 200 -19.79 -0.57 -10.63
C ALA A 200 -20.32 -1.79 -9.85
N VAL A 201 -21.59 -1.78 -9.43
CA VAL A 201 -22.22 -2.89 -8.69
C VAL A 201 -22.21 -4.19 -9.52
N HIS A 202 -22.60 -4.13 -10.80
CA HIS A 202 -22.57 -5.29 -11.67
C HIS A 202 -21.16 -5.82 -11.90
N LEU A 203 -20.20 -4.93 -12.14
CA LEU A 203 -18.83 -5.31 -12.36
C LEU A 203 -18.22 -5.97 -11.12
N PHE A 204 -18.39 -5.37 -9.95
CA PHE A 204 -17.87 -5.90 -8.69
C PHE A 204 -18.43 -7.30 -8.41
N LYS A 205 -19.76 -7.45 -8.54
CA LYS A 205 -20.42 -8.75 -8.34
C LYS A 205 -19.98 -9.81 -9.35
N SER A 206 -19.76 -9.43 -10.61
CA SER A 206 -19.32 -10.38 -11.65
C SER A 206 -17.90 -10.90 -11.44
N ILE A 207 -17.03 -10.11 -10.79
CA ILE A 207 -15.63 -10.46 -10.55
C ILE A 207 -15.45 -11.18 -9.21
N PHE A 208 -16.11 -10.68 -8.14
CA PHE A 208 -15.90 -11.19 -6.77
C PHE A 208 -17.03 -12.10 -6.26
N GLY A 209 -18.09 -12.32 -7.06
CA GLY A 209 -19.23 -13.21 -6.70
C GLY A 209 -20.16 -12.64 -5.63
N GLN A 210 -19.89 -11.45 -5.10
CA GLN A 210 -20.64 -10.81 -4.00
C GLN A 210 -20.82 -9.30 -4.24
N SER A 211 -21.81 -8.70 -3.58
CA SER A 211 -22.05 -7.26 -3.70
C SER A 211 -21.02 -6.45 -2.92
N ILE A 212 -20.85 -5.16 -3.30
CA ILE A 212 -20.00 -4.19 -2.58
C ILE A 212 -20.37 -4.16 -1.10
N MET A 213 -21.67 -4.07 -0.77
CA MET A 213 -22.12 -3.98 0.61
C MET A 213 -21.90 -5.28 1.40
N GLN A 214 -22.01 -6.45 0.75
CA GLN A 214 -21.66 -7.73 1.39
C GLN A 214 -20.17 -7.80 1.70
N TYR A 215 -19.32 -7.35 0.78
CA TYR A 215 -17.88 -7.30 0.99
C TYR A 215 -17.51 -6.33 2.13
N THR A 216 -18.07 -5.12 2.15
CA THR A 216 -17.89 -4.15 3.24
C THR A 216 -18.30 -4.74 4.59
N LEU A 217 -19.44 -5.43 4.64
CA LEU A 217 -19.92 -6.09 5.85
C LEU A 217 -18.96 -7.16 6.37
N GLN A 218 -18.37 -7.96 5.46
CA GLN A 218 -17.37 -8.97 5.84
C GLN A 218 -16.15 -8.34 6.49
N ILE A 219 -15.62 -7.24 5.93
CA ILE A 219 -14.47 -6.51 6.51
C ILE A 219 -14.83 -6.01 7.91
N ARG A 220 -15.97 -5.33 8.06
CA ARG A 220 -16.43 -4.82 9.36
C ARG A 220 -16.55 -5.91 10.42
N LEU A 221 -17.13 -7.05 10.04
CA LEU A 221 -17.28 -8.20 10.95
C LEU A 221 -15.94 -8.83 11.31
N SER A 222 -14.99 -8.92 10.37
CA SER A 222 -13.65 -9.42 10.65
C SER A 222 -12.92 -8.54 11.66
N ILE A 223 -12.94 -7.21 11.46
CA ILE A 223 -12.31 -6.26 12.37
C ILE A 223 -13.01 -6.25 13.74
N ALA A 224 -14.34 -6.34 13.76
CA ALA A 224 -15.08 -6.43 15.02
C ALA A 224 -14.71 -7.69 15.80
N ARG A 225 -14.52 -8.83 15.12
CA ARG A 225 -14.08 -10.07 15.74
C ARG A 225 -12.70 -9.92 16.39
N GLU A 226 -11.74 -9.34 15.70
CA GLU A 226 -10.40 -9.10 16.25
C GLU A 226 -10.46 -8.17 17.47
N ARG A 227 -11.27 -7.10 17.41
CA ARG A 227 -11.44 -6.20 18.56
C ARG A 227 -12.12 -6.88 19.74
N ILE A 228 -13.05 -7.81 19.51
CA ILE A 228 -13.68 -8.60 20.58
C ILE A 228 -12.64 -9.44 21.32
N LEU A 229 -11.71 -10.06 20.59
CA LEU A 229 -10.67 -10.93 21.16
C LEU A 229 -9.55 -10.13 21.85
N PHE A 230 -9.09 -9.06 21.20
CA PHE A 230 -7.82 -8.39 21.57
C PHE A 230 -8.00 -6.99 22.18
N SER A 231 -9.22 -6.55 22.50
CA SER A 231 -9.41 -5.26 23.16
C SER A 231 -10.34 -5.33 24.38
N LYS A 232 -10.20 -4.33 25.26
CA LYS A 232 -11.08 -4.12 26.43
C LYS A 232 -12.28 -3.23 26.15
N MET A 233 -12.54 -2.92 24.88
CA MET A 233 -13.67 -2.05 24.48
C MET A 233 -15.01 -2.72 24.80
N SER A 234 -16.05 -1.91 25.09
CA SER A 234 -17.41 -2.43 25.17
C SER A 234 -17.87 -2.93 23.80
N LEU A 235 -18.87 -3.82 23.77
CA LEU A 235 -19.39 -4.35 22.50
C LEU A 235 -20.04 -3.25 21.65
N GLU A 236 -20.61 -2.23 22.29
CA GLU A 236 -21.16 -1.03 21.64
C GLU A 236 -20.05 -0.20 20.99
N GLN A 237 -18.96 0.03 21.73
CA GLN A 237 -17.79 0.74 21.20
C GLN A 237 -17.16 -0.02 20.03
N ILE A 238 -17.09 -1.35 20.11
CA ILE A 238 -16.58 -2.20 19.02
C ILE A 238 -17.48 -2.08 17.78
N ALA A 239 -18.80 -2.12 17.97
CA ALA A 239 -19.74 -1.97 16.86
C ALA A 239 -19.53 -0.62 16.15
N GLU A 240 -19.50 0.48 16.89
CA GLU A 240 -19.27 1.83 16.36
C GLU A 240 -17.91 1.95 15.65
N ALA A 241 -16.83 1.59 16.34
CA ALA A 241 -15.47 1.65 15.79
C ALA A 241 -15.26 0.73 14.57
N SER A 242 -16.08 -0.33 14.43
CA SER A 242 -16.05 -1.22 13.26
C SER A 242 -17.03 -0.79 12.14
N GLY A 243 -17.56 0.44 12.20
CA GLY A 243 -18.37 1.05 11.15
C GLY A 243 -19.84 0.64 11.15
N PHE A 244 -20.38 0.12 12.25
CA PHE A 244 -21.81 -0.19 12.38
C PHE A 244 -22.55 0.98 12.99
N ASN A 245 -23.61 1.44 12.35
CA ASN A 245 -24.45 2.54 12.83
C ASN A 245 -25.41 2.11 13.94
N SER A 246 -25.57 0.81 14.19
CA SER A 246 -26.50 0.27 15.18
C SER A 246 -25.95 -1.03 15.77
N TYR A 247 -25.91 -1.08 17.11
CA TYR A 247 -25.53 -2.30 17.84
C TYR A 247 -26.45 -3.50 17.52
N THR A 248 -27.76 -3.26 17.39
CA THR A 248 -28.73 -4.31 17.04
C THR A 248 -28.44 -4.91 15.68
N TYR A 249 -28.09 -4.08 14.69
CA TYR A 249 -27.68 -4.58 13.35
C TYR A 249 -26.36 -5.35 13.42
N PHE A 250 -25.37 -4.81 14.12
CA PHE A 250 -24.10 -5.49 14.36
C PHE A 250 -24.32 -6.88 15.00
N TYR A 251 -25.06 -6.95 16.12
CA TYR A 251 -25.34 -8.20 16.83
C TYR A 251 -25.93 -9.26 15.91
N ARG A 252 -26.97 -8.89 15.13
CA ARG A 252 -27.63 -9.79 14.19
C ARG A 252 -26.67 -10.31 13.11
N MET A 253 -25.87 -9.42 12.52
CA MET A 253 -24.93 -9.78 11.45
C MET A 253 -23.76 -10.62 11.98
N PHE A 254 -23.27 -10.31 13.17
CA PHE A 254 -22.21 -11.05 13.82
C PHE A 254 -22.66 -12.50 14.15
N ARG A 255 -23.83 -12.63 14.77
CA ARG A 255 -24.40 -13.95 15.07
C ARG A 255 -24.68 -14.77 13.80
N ALA A 256 -25.20 -14.15 12.77
CA ALA A 256 -25.40 -14.82 11.48
C ALA A 256 -24.08 -15.31 10.85
N ARG A 257 -22.99 -14.59 11.05
CA ARG A 257 -21.68 -14.94 10.45
C ARG A 257 -20.90 -15.97 11.25
N TYR A 258 -20.92 -15.89 12.58
CA TYR A 258 -20.07 -16.67 13.48
C TYR A 258 -20.83 -17.71 14.32
N GLY A 259 -22.15 -17.78 14.19
CA GLY A 259 -23.01 -18.78 14.88
C GLY A 259 -23.31 -18.45 16.33
N MET A 260 -22.63 -17.46 16.94
CA MET A 260 -22.79 -17.05 18.33
C MET A 260 -22.83 -15.54 18.47
N SER A 261 -23.35 -15.04 19.60
CA SER A 261 -23.38 -13.62 19.88
C SER A 261 -21.96 -13.06 20.14
N PRO A 262 -21.75 -11.74 19.98
CA PRO A 262 -20.48 -11.11 20.31
C PRO A 262 -20.02 -11.35 21.75
N LYS A 263 -20.96 -11.43 22.69
CA LYS A 263 -20.67 -11.72 24.11
C LYS A 263 -20.22 -13.15 24.32
N GLU A 264 -20.95 -14.11 23.75
CA GLU A 264 -20.55 -15.54 23.81
C GLU A 264 -19.20 -15.76 23.18
N TYR A 265 -18.94 -15.08 22.04
CA TYR A 265 -17.65 -15.17 21.33
C TYR A 265 -16.48 -14.68 22.18
N ARG A 266 -16.65 -13.56 22.92
CA ARG A 266 -15.64 -13.03 23.85
C ARG A 266 -15.36 -13.98 25.00
N ASN A 267 -16.42 -14.56 25.59
CA ASN A 267 -16.27 -15.45 26.75
C ASN A 267 -15.64 -16.80 26.38
N ALA A 268 -15.95 -17.33 25.19
CA ALA A 268 -15.39 -18.59 24.73
C ALA A 268 -13.86 -18.54 24.53
N ASP A 269 -13.31 -17.38 24.23
CA ASP A 269 -11.85 -17.19 24.09
C ASP A 269 -11.16 -17.10 25.47
N SER A 270 -11.83 -16.46 26.44
CA SER A 270 -11.31 -16.34 27.82
C SER A 270 -11.22 -17.67 28.55
N GLU A 271 -12.03 -18.68 28.17
CA GLU A 271 -12.00 -20.03 28.73
C GLU A 271 -10.89 -20.91 28.12
N LEU A 272 -10.25 -20.49 27.06
CA LEU A 272 -9.12 -21.20 26.41
C LEU A 272 -7.75 -20.74 26.93
N GLU A 273 -7.71 -19.61 27.68
CA GLU A 273 -6.48 -19.06 28.26
C GLU A 273 -6.29 -19.45 29.75
N GLU A 274 -7.25 -20.15 30.40
CA GLU A 274 -7.13 -20.76 31.71
C GLU A 274 -6.79 -22.28 31.59
#